data_0d9377d681d2b46f836f70985daa3ec5
#
_entry.id   0d9377d681d2b46f836f70985daa3ec5
#
_cell.length_a   1.000
_cell.length_b   1.000
_cell.length_c   1.000
_cell.angle_alpha   90.00
_cell.angle_beta   90.00
_cell.angle_gamma   90.00
#
_symmetry.space_group_name_H-M   'P 1'
#
loop_
_entity.id
_entity.type
_entity.pdbx_description
1 polymer ?
#
loop_
_entity_poly.entity_id
_entity_poly.type
_entity_poly.pdbx_seq_one_letter_code
_entity_poly.pdbx_strand_id
1 'polypeptide(L)'
;FVSEKSHVSRALSLFGHEEKEARRIIIVGGGNIGLFLAESLERENPAVRVKVVELNRERAEYVAERLERAVVINGDALDSEILIEANAANTETVVAVADDDEVNILASLLAKRYGCQRAVTLINNAGYGPLLASLGIDAVVNPRASTVSTILQHVRRGRIRAVHSLRDGVAEVIEAEALETSPLVGVPLRDVKLPAGVIIGGVLRDDIVIIPRGDTVVQVKDRVVFFA
;
A
#
# COMPACT_ATOMS: atom_id res chain seq x y z
N PHE A 1 12.65 1.99 8.91
CA PHE A 1 13.23 0.79 9.55
C PHE A 1 13.02 -0.44 8.66
N VAL A 2 13.85 -1.47 8.85
CA VAL A 2 13.67 -2.79 8.23
C VAL A 2 13.33 -3.77 9.35
N SER A 3 12.29 -4.55 9.17
CA SER A 3 11.81 -5.51 10.15
C SER A 3 11.19 -6.72 9.45
N GLU A 4 11.11 -7.83 10.12
CA GLU A 4 10.28 -8.95 9.68
C GLU A 4 8.81 -8.54 9.66
N LYS A 5 8.04 -9.08 8.72
CA LYS A 5 6.62 -8.77 8.55
C LYS A 5 5.82 -8.95 9.85
N SER A 6 6.15 -9.97 10.63
CA SER A 6 5.54 -10.27 11.94
C SER A 6 5.79 -9.21 13.02
N HIS A 7 6.84 -8.37 12.88
CA HIS A 7 7.24 -7.36 13.86
C HIS A 7 6.86 -5.93 13.46
N VAL A 8 6.29 -5.72 12.27
CA VAL A 8 5.98 -4.38 11.74
C VAL A 8 5.05 -3.61 12.68
N SER A 9 3.95 -4.21 13.11
CA SER A 9 2.98 -3.55 14.00
C SER A 9 3.62 -3.16 15.34
N ARG A 10 4.48 -4.02 15.90
CA ARG A 10 5.22 -3.72 17.14
C ARG A 10 6.25 -2.61 16.95
N ALA A 11 6.90 -2.57 15.80
CA ALA A 11 7.83 -1.49 15.48
C ALA A 11 7.10 -0.17 15.30
N LEU A 12 5.93 -0.16 14.64
CA LEU A 12 5.10 1.04 14.47
C LEU A 12 4.61 1.60 15.80
N SER A 13 4.25 0.76 16.76
CA SER A 13 3.82 1.23 18.09
C SER A 13 4.92 1.98 18.85
N LEU A 14 6.21 1.66 18.63
CA LEU A 14 7.33 2.40 19.21
C LEU A 14 7.44 3.85 18.68
N PHE A 15 6.85 4.11 17.50
CA PHE A 15 6.76 5.45 16.93
C PHE A 15 5.42 6.15 17.23
N GLY A 16 4.63 5.59 18.16
CA GLY A 16 3.32 6.15 18.53
C GLY A 16 2.19 5.83 17.53
N HIS A 17 2.44 4.96 16.56
CA HIS A 17 1.41 4.48 15.63
C HIS A 17 0.73 3.23 16.23
N GLU A 18 -0.31 3.44 17.02
CA GLU A 18 -1.15 2.37 17.60
C GLU A 18 -2.38 2.07 16.74
N GLU A 19 -2.26 2.25 15.44
CA GLU A 19 -3.38 2.05 14.56
C GLU A 19 -3.75 0.57 14.44
N LYS A 20 -4.98 0.26 14.83
CA LYS A 20 -5.53 -1.09 14.67
C LYS A 20 -5.74 -1.37 13.19
N GLU A 21 -5.45 -2.60 12.77
CA GLU A 21 -5.81 -3.07 11.43
C GLU A 21 -7.32 -2.90 11.21
N ALA A 22 -7.69 -2.38 10.03
CA ALA A 22 -9.09 -2.23 9.68
C ALA A 22 -9.74 -3.62 9.54
N ARG A 23 -10.86 -3.80 10.24
CA ARG A 23 -11.66 -5.04 10.18
C ARG A 23 -12.94 -4.89 9.38
N ARG A 24 -13.38 -3.66 9.15
CA ARG A 24 -14.57 -3.34 8.38
C ARG A 24 -14.18 -2.33 7.32
N ILE A 25 -14.33 -2.72 6.08
CA ILE A 25 -13.89 -1.94 4.92
C ILE A 25 -15.08 -1.77 3.98
N ILE A 26 -15.32 -0.54 3.54
CA ILE A 26 -16.20 -0.23 2.44
C ILE A 26 -15.33 0.02 1.20
N ILE A 27 -15.63 -0.68 0.11
CA ILE A 27 -15.03 -0.43 -1.20
C ILE A 27 -16.09 0.26 -2.05
N VAL A 28 -15.80 1.45 -2.55
CA VAL A 28 -16.64 2.19 -3.50
C VAL A 28 -16.12 1.94 -4.91
N GLY A 29 -16.97 1.33 -5.74
CA GLY A 29 -16.64 0.87 -7.09
C GLY A 29 -16.33 -0.62 -7.15
N GLY A 30 -17.22 -1.39 -7.79
CA GLY A 30 -17.06 -2.83 -8.07
C GLY A 30 -16.34 -3.11 -9.39
N GLY A 31 -15.57 -2.15 -9.91
CA GLY A 31 -14.72 -2.31 -11.10
C GLY A 31 -13.65 -3.38 -10.90
N ASN A 32 -12.70 -3.46 -11.84
CA ASN A 32 -11.66 -4.49 -11.77
C ASN A 32 -10.76 -4.34 -10.51
N ILE A 33 -10.45 -3.09 -10.13
CA ILE A 33 -9.62 -2.82 -8.93
C ILE A 33 -10.40 -3.17 -7.66
N GLY A 34 -11.66 -2.73 -7.56
CA GLY A 34 -12.48 -2.99 -6.37
C GLY A 34 -12.77 -4.47 -6.16
N LEU A 35 -13.12 -5.20 -7.23
CA LEU A 35 -13.33 -6.64 -7.16
C LEU A 35 -12.05 -7.37 -6.74
N PHE A 36 -10.91 -7.09 -7.40
CA PHE A 36 -9.64 -7.73 -7.07
C PHE A 36 -9.18 -7.45 -5.62
N LEU A 37 -9.43 -6.21 -5.14
CA LEU A 37 -9.15 -5.84 -3.75
C LEU A 37 -10.03 -6.64 -2.78
N ALA A 38 -11.34 -6.75 -3.07
CA ALA A 38 -12.28 -7.50 -2.25
C ALA A 38 -11.90 -8.99 -2.18
N GLU A 39 -11.62 -9.63 -3.32
CA GLU A 39 -11.16 -11.03 -3.40
C GLU A 39 -9.86 -11.25 -2.62
N SER A 40 -8.91 -10.31 -2.73
CA SER A 40 -7.62 -10.40 -2.01
C SER A 40 -7.82 -10.28 -0.50
N LEU A 41 -8.66 -9.35 -0.04
CA LEU A 41 -8.97 -9.19 1.38
C LEU A 41 -9.68 -10.43 1.95
N GLU A 42 -10.59 -11.02 1.19
CA GLU A 42 -11.26 -12.27 1.62
C GLU A 42 -10.28 -13.43 1.76
N ARG A 43 -9.35 -13.56 0.83
CA ARG A 43 -8.36 -14.64 0.82
C ARG A 43 -7.32 -14.50 1.91
N GLU A 44 -6.77 -13.29 2.09
CA GLU A 44 -5.60 -13.05 2.92
C GLU A 44 -5.95 -12.78 4.39
N ASN A 45 -7.15 -12.24 4.64
CA ASN A 45 -7.55 -11.87 6.00
C ASN A 45 -9.02 -12.23 6.29
N PRO A 46 -9.28 -13.47 6.76
CA PRO A 46 -10.64 -13.92 7.08
C PRO A 46 -11.37 -13.09 8.15
N ALA A 47 -10.65 -12.30 8.95
CA ALA A 47 -11.25 -11.45 9.97
C ALA A 47 -11.78 -10.12 9.44
N VAL A 48 -11.41 -9.75 8.21
CA VAL A 48 -11.89 -8.52 7.55
C VAL A 48 -13.27 -8.75 6.95
N ARG A 49 -14.17 -7.80 7.21
CA ARG A 49 -15.51 -7.74 6.61
C ARG A 49 -15.52 -6.65 5.56
N VAL A 50 -15.82 -7.02 4.34
CA VAL A 50 -15.85 -6.12 3.18
C VAL A 50 -17.29 -5.87 2.77
N LYS A 51 -17.61 -4.62 2.46
CA LYS A 51 -18.79 -4.22 1.72
C LYS A 51 -18.35 -3.53 0.43
N VAL A 52 -18.99 -3.85 -0.69
CA VAL A 52 -18.73 -3.19 -1.97
C VAL A 52 -19.97 -2.40 -2.35
N VAL A 53 -19.82 -1.12 -2.64
CA VAL A 53 -20.89 -0.26 -3.17
C VAL A 53 -20.62 -0.08 -4.66
N GLU A 54 -21.58 -0.48 -5.48
CA GLU A 54 -21.48 -0.43 -6.94
C GLU A 54 -22.76 0.18 -7.55
N LEU A 55 -22.58 1.21 -8.37
CA LEU A 55 -23.68 1.95 -8.99
C LEU A 55 -24.40 1.12 -10.04
N ASN A 56 -23.64 0.44 -10.90
CA ASN A 56 -24.20 -0.35 -12.00
C ASN A 56 -24.73 -1.69 -11.48
N ARG A 57 -26.01 -1.96 -11.70
CA ARG A 57 -26.70 -3.15 -11.20
C ARG A 57 -26.10 -4.45 -11.74
N GLU A 58 -25.86 -4.54 -13.05
CA GLU A 58 -25.31 -5.75 -13.66
C GLU A 58 -23.89 -6.03 -13.12
N ARG A 59 -23.13 -4.97 -12.91
CA ARG A 59 -21.80 -5.08 -12.31
C ARG A 59 -21.87 -5.49 -10.84
N ALA A 60 -22.80 -4.96 -10.08
CA ALA A 60 -23.02 -5.35 -8.68
C ALA A 60 -23.40 -6.84 -8.56
N GLU A 61 -24.31 -7.33 -9.42
CA GLU A 61 -24.66 -8.74 -9.51
C GLU A 61 -23.43 -9.61 -9.85
N TYR A 62 -22.67 -9.23 -10.87
CA TYR A 62 -21.42 -9.91 -11.25
C TYR A 62 -20.39 -9.98 -10.11
N VAL A 63 -20.22 -8.89 -9.36
CA VAL A 63 -19.30 -8.82 -8.21
C VAL A 63 -19.80 -9.72 -7.08
N ALA A 64 -21.11 -9.71 -6.81
CA ALA A 64 -21.74 -10.54 -5.77
C ALA A 64 -21.60 -12.04 -6.03
N GLU A 65 -21.62 -12.47 -7.30
CA GLU A 65 -21.42 -13.87 -7.69
C GLU A 65 -19.97 -14.37 -7.45
N ARG A 66 -19.00 -13.46 -7.38
CA ARG A 66 -17.57 -13.79 -7.25
C ARG A 66 -17.05 -13.72 -5.83
N LEU A 67 -17.70 -12.98 -4.97
CA LEU A 67 -17.30 -12.80 -3.59
C LEU A 67 -18.07 -13.79 -2.69
N GLU A 68 -17.33 -14.43 -1.79
CA GLU A 68 -17.90 -15.45 -0.92
C GLU A 68 -18.50 -14.88 0.37
N ARG A 69 -17.93 -13.79 0.88
CA ARG A 69 -18.27 -13.23 2.20
C ARG A 69 -18.61 -11.73 2.18
N ALA A 70 -18.11 -11.01 1.20
CA ALA A 70 -18.37 -9.59 1.08
C ALA A 70 -19.86 -9.34 0.70
N VAL A 71 -20.40 -8.29 1.26
CA VAL A 71 -21.75 -7.84 0.93
C VAL A 71 -21.67 -6.80 -0.18
N VAL A 72 -22.39 -7.01 -1.27
CA VAL A 72 -22.46 -6.04 -2.37
C VAL A 72 -23.77 -5.27 -2.26
N ILE A 73 -23.66 -3.94 -2.26
CA ILE A 73 -24.77 -2.98 -2.22
C ILE A 73 -24.83 -2.30 -3.58
N ASN A 74 -25.97 -2.45 -4.27
CA ASN A 74 -26.19 -1.72 -5.50
C ASN A 74 -26.77 -0.34 -5.20
N GLY A 75 -26.00 0.71 -5.46
CA GLY A 75 -26.40 2.09 -5.20
C GLY A 75 -25.30 3.10 -5.48
N ASP A 76 -25.69 4.37 -5.42
CA ASP A 76 -24.75 5.50 -5.57
C ASP A 76 -24.05 5.77 -4.24
N ALA A 77 -22.72 5.69 -4.24
CA ALA A 77 -21.91 6.00 -3.04
C ALA A 77 -21.95 7.50 -2.65
N LEU A 78 -22.51 8.35 -3.49
CA LEU A 78 -22.78 9.76 -3.15
C LEU A 78 -24.13 9.92 -2.45
N ASP A 79 -24.96 8.89 -2.41
CA ASP A 79 -26.21 8.90 -1.65
C ASP A 79 -25.94 8.54 -0.19
N SER A 80 -26.42 9.39 0.71
CA SER A 80 -26.30 9.20 2.15
C SER A 80 -26.97 7.92 2.67
N GLU A 81 -28.09 7.52 2.07
CA GLU A 81 -28.83 6.31 2.49
C GLU A 81 -27.99 5.05 2.19
N ILE A 82 -27.31 5.02 1.07
CA ILE A 82 -26.38 3.93 0.70
C ILE A 82 -25.20 3.84 1.66
N LEU A 83 -24.61 4.98 2.07
CA LEU A 83 -23.53 5.00 3.06
C LEU A 83 -24.00 4.57 4.45
N ILE A 84 -25.24 4.90 4.82
CA ILE A 84 -25.85 4.43 6.07
C ILE A 84 -26.09 2.91 6.00
N GLU A 85 -26.63 2.38 4.91
CA GLU A 85 -26.80 0.94 4.67
C GLU A 85 -25.47 0.20 4.68
N ALA A 86 -24.45 0.80 4.09
CA ALA A 86 -23.08 0.30 4.15
C ALA A 86 -22.50 0.32 5.57
N ASN A 87 -23.16 1.00 6.52
CA ASN A 87 -22.74 1.18 7.90
C ASN A 87 -21.42 1.94 8.05
N ALA A 88 -21.29 3.05 7.31
CA ALA A 88 -20.09 3.90 7.33
C ALA A 88 -19.70 4.34 8.74
N ALA A 89 -20.69 4.60 9.62
CA ALA A 89 -20.46 5.03 11.00
C ALA A 89 -19.63 4.04 11.84
N ASN A 90 -19.68 2.76 11.52
CA ASN A 90 -18.94 1.73 12.22
C ASN A 90 -17.83 1.10 11.36
N THR A 91 -17.44 1.77 10.27
CA THR A 91 -16.41 1.29 9.33
C THR A 91 -15.08 1.99 9.62
N GLU A 92 -14.01 1.21 9.68
CA GLU A 92 -12.68 1.75 9.92
C GLU A 92 -12.10 2.41 8.66
N THR A 93 -12.33 1.83 7.49
CA THR A 93 -11.72 2.33 6.25
C THR A 93 -12.69 2.30 5.07
N VAL A 94 -12.81 3.40 4.34
CA VAL A 94 -13.39 3.44 3.00
C VAL A 94 -12.26 3.47 1.97
N VAL A 95 -12.41 2.68 0.90
CA VAL A 95 -11.48 2.63 -0.24
C VAL A 95 -12.28 2.97 -1.50
N ALA A 96 -12.11 4.19 -2.02
CA ALA A 96 -12.81 4.64 -3.21
C ALA A 96 -11.94 4.39 -4.45
N VAL A 97 -12.44 3.52 -5.34
CA VAL A 97 -11.72 3.00 -6.52
C VAL A 97 -12.64 2.91 -7.74
N ALA A 98 -13.63 3.78 -7.84
CA ALA A 98 -14.41 3.96 -9.05
C ALA A 98 -13.51 4.53 -10.18
N ASP A 99 -14.03 4.57 -11.39
CA ASP A 99 -13.31 5.09 -12.56
C ASP A 99 -13.27 6.62 -12.66
N ASP A 100 -14.04 7.31 -11.84
CA ASP A 100 -14.17 8.78 -11.77
C ASP A 100 -13.50 9.33 -10.51
N ASP A 101 -12.51 10.23 -10.70
CA ASP A 101 -11.72 10.81 -9.61
C ASP A 101 -12.59 11.68 -8.67
N GLU A 102 -13.54 12.44 -9.22
CA GLU A 102 -14.43 13.31 -8.46
C GLU A 102 -15.38 12.50 -7.58
N VAL A 103 -15.92 11.40 -8.12
CA VAL A 103 -16.73 10.45 -7.36
C VAL A 103 -15.92 9.83 -6.24
N ASN A 104 -14.68 9.41 -6.51
CA ASN A 104 -13.80 8.85 -5.49
C ASN A 104 -13.52 9.83 -4.33
N ILE A 105 -13.26 11.10 -4.67
CA ILE A 105 -13.04 12.17 -3.67
C ILE A 105 -14.31 12.38 -2.83
N LEU A 106 -15.45 12.61 -3.51
CA LEU A 106 -16.70 12.93 -2.82
C LEU A 106 -17.19 11.77 -1.96
N ALA A 107 -17.15 10.54 -2.46
CA ALA A 107 -17.54 9.34 -1.70
C ALA A 107 -16.66 9.16 -0.46
N SER A 108 -15.35 9.39 -0.58
CA SER A 108 -14.41 9.35 0.53
C SER A 108 -14.75 10.39 1.62
N LEU A 109 -15.01 11.62 1.22
CA LEU A 109 -15.37 12.70 2.15
C LEU A 109 -16.73 12.47 2.81
N LEU A 110 -17.71 12.00 2.05
CA LEU A 110 -19.03 11.65 2.59
C LEU A 110 -18.93 10.49 3.58
N ALA A 111 -18.22 9.41 3.24
CA ALA A 111 -18.03 8.29 4.15
C ALA A 111 -17.38 8.73 5.47
N LYS A 112 -16.36 9.61 5.42
CA LYS A 112 -15.75 10.21 6.63
C LYS A 112 -16.76 11.07 7.42
N ARG A 113 -17.57 11.86 6.74
CA ARG A 113 -18.63 12.66 7.38
C ARG A 113 -19.67 11.78 8.08
N TYR A 114 -19.95 10.60 7.54
CA TYR A 114 -20.84 9.60 8.14
C TYR A 114 -20.16 8.69 9.19
N GLY A 115 -18.92 8.96 9.55
CA GLY A 115 -18.23 8.35 10.68
C GLY A 115 -17.14 7.33 10.33
N CYS A 116 -16.88 7.09 9.04
CA CYS A 116 -15.74 6.28 8.65
C CYS A 116 -14.42 6.93 9.11
N GLN A 117 -13.52 6.15 9.68
CA GLN A 117 -12.33 6.69 10.32
C GLN A 117 -11.25 7.11 9.33
N ARG A 118 -11.10 6.36 8.23
CA ARG A 118 -10.07 6.58 7.20
C ARG A 118 -10.63 6.51 5.81
N ALA A 119 -10.03 7.28 4.91
CA ALA A 119 -10.31 7.24 3.49
C ALA A 119 -9.04 7.00 2.69
N VAL A 120 -9.06 5.97 1.85
CA VAL A 120 -8.06 5.68 0.82
C VAL A 120 -8.71 5.95 -0.53
N THR A 121 -8.14 6.83 -1.32
CA THR A 121 -8.77 7.33 -2.54
C THR A 121 -7.88 7.11 -3.74
N LEU A 122 -8.41 6.45 -4.76
CA LEU A 122 -7.72 6.28 -6.03
C LEU A 122 -7.93 7.53 -6.89
N ILE A 123 -6.85 8.11 -7.41
CA ILE A 123 -6.84 9.31 -8.22
C ILE A 123 -5.91 9.13 -9.43
N ASN A 124 -6.45 9.33 -10.61
CA ASN A 124 -5.70 9.27 -11.85
C ASN A 124 -5.02 10.61 -12.18
N ASN A 125 -5.65 11.73 -11.81
CA ASN A 125 -5.14 13.08 -12.04
C ASN A 125 -4.25 13.54 -10.89
N ALA A 126 -2.93 13.55 -11.11
CA ALA A 126 -1.95 13.99 -10.10
C ALA A 126 -2.15 15.45 -9.62
N GLY A 127 -2.84 16.28 -10.40
CA GLY A 127 -3.14 17.67 -10.03
C GLY A 127 -4.01 17.82 -8.78
N TYR A 128 -4.77 16.79 -8.41
CA TYR A 128 -5.58 16.81 -7.18
C TYR A 128 -4.78 16.53 -5.90
N GLY A 129 -3.57 15.96 -5.99
CA GLY A 129 -2.77 15.55 -4.83
C GLY A 129 -2.66 16.61 -3.72
N PRO A 130 -2.25 17.86 -3.99
CA PRO A 130 -2.12 18.90 -2.97
C PRO A 130 -3.45 19.26 -2.29
N LEU A 131 -4.57 19.20 -3.03
CA LEU A 131 -5.90 19.49 -2.52
C LEU A 131 -6.38 18.41 -1.55
N LEU A 132 -6.14 17.14 -1.87
CA LEU A 132 -6.67 16.00 -1.12
C LEU A 132 -6.15 15.93 0.31
N ALA A 133 -4.88 16.27 0.52
CA ALA A 133 -4.30 16.37 1.86
C ALA A 133 -5.03 17.39 2.75
N SER A 134 -5.44 18.54 2.18
CA SER A 134 -6.17 19.58 2.89
C SER A 134 -7.63 19.21 3.17
N LEU A 135 -8.22 18.31 2.39
CA LEU A 135 -9.59 17.83 2.55
C LEU A 135 -9.73 16.71 3.58
N GLY A 136 -8.63 16.20 4.15
CA GLY A 136 -8.65 15.15 5.18
C GLY A 136 -8.77 13.75 4.61
N ILE A 137 -8.36 13.52 3.37
CA ILE A 137 -8.16 12.18 2.80
C ILE A 137 -6.84 11.63 3.35
N ASP A 138 -6.87 10.44 3.91
CA ASP A 138 -5.74 9.89 4.67
C ASP A 138 -4.67 9.27 3.76
N ALA A 139 -5.08 8.70 2.63
CA ALA A 139 -4.15 8.14 1.65
C ALA A 139 -4.68 8.30 0.22
N VAL A 140 -3.76 8.62 -0.69
CA VAL A 140 -4.04 8.74 -2.12
C VAL A 140 -3.23 7.69 -2.88
N VAL A 141 -3.90 6.96 -3.75
CA VAL A 141 -3.27 5.97 -4.62
C VAL A 141 -3.38 6.44 -6.07
N ASN A 142 -2.23 6.59 -6.75
CA ASN A 142 -2.20 6.89 -8.18
C ASN A 142 -1.75 5.65 -8.96
N PRO A 143 -2.65 4.95 -9.67
CA PRO A 143 -2.32 3.71 -10.37
C PRO A 143 -1.27 3.90 -11.48
N ARG A 144 -1.34 5.04 -12.17
CA ARG A 144 -0.38 5.37 -13.26
C ARG A 144 1.02 5.53 -12.70
N ALA A 145 1.18 6.28 -11.61
CA ALA A 145 2.47 6.46 -10.97
C ALA A 145 3.02 5.13 -10.43
N SER A 146 2.19 4.32 -9.79
CA SER A 146 2.57 2.99 -9.30
C SER A 146 3.01 2.06 -10.44
N THR A 147 2.25 2.04 -11.54
CA THR A 147 2.57 1.22 -12.72
C THR A 147 3.88 1.68 -13.38
N VAL A 148 4.06 2.99 -13.60
CA VAL A 148 5.31 3.54 -14.17
C VAL A 148 6.50 3.21 -13.26
N SER A 149 6.36 3.38 -11.96
CA SER A 149 7.41 3.02 -10.99
C SER A 149 7.80 1.55 -11.10
N THR A 150 6.82 0.66 -11.17
CA THR A 150 7.04 -0.79 -11.33
C THR A 150 7.73 -1.11 -12.66
N ILE A 151 7.31 -0.50 -13.77
CA ILE A 151 7.95 -0.70 -15.08
C ILE A 151 9.40 -0.20 -15.04
N LEU A 152 9.65 0.98 -14.49
CA LEU A 152 11.00 1.54 -14.38
C LEU A 152 11.94 0.64 -13.57
N GLN A 153 11.45 -0.04 -12.54
CA GLN A 153 12.23 -1.03 -11.80
C GLN A 153 12.75 -2.15 -12.72
N HIS A 154 11.93 -2.61 -13.66
CA HIS A 154 12.31 -3.67 -14.59
C HIS A 154 13.20 -3.18 -15.74
N VAL A 155 13.10 -1.91 -16.11
CA VAL A 155 13.90 -1.28 -17.19
C VAL A 155 15.27 -0.83 -16.70
N ARG A 156 15.40 -0.43 -15.44
CA ARG A 156 16.70 -0.06 -14.85
C ARG A 156 17.65 -1.25 -14.91
N ARG A 157 18.79 -1.08 -15.59
CA ARG A 157 19.81 -2.13 -15.75
C ARG A 157 20.43 -2.44 -14.38
N GLY A 158 20.41 -3.72 -14.00
CA GLY A 158 21.00 -4.23 -12.78
C GLY A 158 20.05 -5.22 -12.09
N ARG A 159 20.57 -6.02 -11.15
CA ARG A 159 19.73 -6.91 -10.33
C ARG A 159 19.08 -6.15 -9.17
N ILE A 160 18.47 -5.00 -9.49
CA ILE A 160 17.63 -4.24 -8.57
C ILE A 160 16.29 -4.97 -8.52
N ARG A 161 15.88 -5.44 -7.36
CA ARG A 161 14.64 -6.20 -7.18
C ARG A 161 13.45 -5.31 -6.83
N ALA A 162 13.69 -4.25 -6.06
CA ALA A 162 12.66 -3.28 -5.70
C ALA A 162 13.26 -1.88 -5.54
N VAL A 163 12.47 -0.87 -5.88
CA VAL A 163 12.77 0.54 -5.60
C VAL A 163 11.49 1.18 -5.06
N HIS A 164 11.57 1.78 -3.89
CA HIS A 164 10.47 2.54 -3.30
C HIS A 164 10.91 3.98 -3.12
N SER A 165 10.28 4.88 -3.85
CA SER A 165 10.51 6.31 -3.70
C SER A 165 9.85 6.84 -2.44
N LEU A 166 10.55 7.65 -1.67
CA LEU A 166 10.04 8.34 -0.49
C LEU A 166 9.78 9.81 -0.84
N ARG A 167 8.62 10.34 -0.45
CA ARG A 167 8.24 11.76 -0.63
C ARG A 167 8.61 12.32 -2.01
N ASP A 168 7.95 11.81 -3.05
CA ASP A 168 8.06 12.34 -4.43
C ASP A 168 9.50 12.39 -4.99
N GLY A 169 10.33 11.41 -4.61
CA GLY A 169 11.69 11.27 -5.15
C GLY A 169 12.79 11.96 -4.36
N VAL A 170 12.53 12.41 -3.13
CA VAL A 170 13.56 13.00 -2.25
C VAL A 170 14.56 11.95 -1.78
N ALA A 171 14.15 10.70 -1.63
CA ALA A 171 15.00 9.57 -1.27
C ALA A 171 14.44 8.28 -1.87
N GLU A 172 15.27 7.28 -2.04
CA GLU A 172 14.88 5.96 -2.51
C GLU A 172 15.28 4.86 -1.52
N VAL A 173 14.43 3.87 -1.35
CA VAL A 173 14.77 2.60 -0.70
C VAL A 173 14.96 1.58 -1.81
N ILE A 174 16.12 1.00 -1.90
CA ILE A 174 16.48 0.10 -3.00
C ILE A 174 16.83 -1.27 -2.42
N GLU A 175 16.27 -2.33 -2.99
CA GLU A 175 16.66 -3.72 -2.75
C GLU A 175 17.46 -4.24 -3.95
N ALA A 176 18.68 -4.64 -3.72
CA ALA A 176 19.55 -5.20 -4.75
C ALA A 176 20.22 -6.50 -4.30
N GLU A 177 20.45 -7.42 -5.24
CA GLU A 177 21.16 -8.66 -5.02
C GLU A 177 22.68 -8.41 -5.03
N ALA A 178 23.39 -8.88 -4.02
CA ALA A 178 24.84 -8.81 -3.94
C ALA A 178 25.48 -9.81 -4.91
N LEU A 179 26.23 -9.31 -5.88
CA LEU A 179 26.96 -10.09 -6.87
C LEU A 179 28.36 -10.44 -6.35
N GLU A 180 28.98 -11.47 -6.91
CA GLU A 180 30.40 -11.82 -6.63
C GLU A 180 31.35 -10.65 -6.86
N THR A 181 31.03 -9.77 -7.80
CA THR A 181 31.81 -8.58 -8.15
C THR A 181 31.55 -7.38 -7.24
N SER A 182 30.62 -7.52 -6.28
CA SER A 182 30.28 -6.42 -5.38
C SER A 182 31.36 -6.19 -4.32
N PRO A 183 31.82 -4.95 -4.13
CA PRO A 183 32.79 -4.62 -3.08
C PRO A 183 32.25 -4.81 -1.65
N LEU A 184 30.95 -5.04 -1.50
CA LEU A 184 30.29 -5.35 -0.23
C LEU A 184 30.52 -6.79 0.22
N VAL A 185 30.77 -7.71 -0.73
CA VAL A 185 30.83 -9.14 -0.47
C VAL A 185 32.15 -9.52 0.21
N GLY A 186 32.03 -10.29 1.31
CA GLY A 186 33.19 -10.83 2.02
C GLY A 186 33.92 -9.84 2.93
N VAL A 187 33.44 -8.59 3.04
CA VAL A 187 34.07 -7.54 3.87
C VAL A 187 33.10 -7.11 4.98
N PRO A 188 33.54 -6.92 6.23
CA PRO A 188 32.69 -6.33 7.27
C PRO A 188 32.21 -4.94 6.88
N LEU A 189 30.95 -4.62 7.13
CA LEU A 189 30.35 -3.35 6.69
C LEU A 189 31.05 -2.10 7.22
N ARG A 190 31.67 -2.18 8.39
CA ARG A 190 32.49 -1.09 8.95
C ARG A 190 33.71 -0.72 8.08
N ASP A 191 34.20 -1.66 7.28
CA ASP A 191 35.39 -1.49 6.45
C ASP A 191 35.02 -1.13 4.99
N VAL A 192 33.71 -1.11 4.68
CA VAL A 192 33.18 -0.77 3.35
C VAL A 192 33.01 0.74 3.22
N LYS A 193 33.55 1.33 2.15
CA LYS A 193 33.32 2.74 1.82
C LYS A 193 32.02 2.85 1.01
N LEU A 194 30.95 3.24 1.67
CA LEU A 194 29.70 3.58 0.99
C LEU A 194 29.77 5.00 0.40
N PRO A 195 29.06 5.26 -0.71
CA PRO A 195 28.87 6.63 -1.21
C PRO A 195 28.21 7.52 -0.15
N ALA A 196 28.48 8.83 -0.22
CA ALA A 196 27.82 9.79 0.65
C ALA A 196 26.29 9.74 0.48
N GLY A 197 25.56 9.73 1.57
CA GLY A 197 24.09 9.66 1.56
C GLY A 197 23.51 8.24 1.50
N VAL A 198 24.32 7.19 1.34
CA VAL A 198 23.85 5.80 1.30
C VAL A 198 23.98 5.14 2.66
N ILE A 199 22.89 4.49 3.09
CA ILE A 199 22.83 3.72 4.34
C ILE A 199 22.29 2.32 4.04
N ILE A 200 22.96 1.27 4.54
CA ILE A 200 22.45 -0.10 4.49
C ILE A 200 21.48 -0.29 5.65
N GLY A 201 20.20 -0.54 5.32
CA GLY A 201 19.11 -0.71 6.27
C GLY A 201 18.80 -2.16 6.63
N GLY A 202 19.17 -3.11 5.76
CA GLY A 202 18.90 -4.53 5.97
C GLY A 202 19.66 -5.43 5.02
N VAL A 203 19.82 -6.68 5.42
CA VAL A 203 20.33 -7.76 4.56
C VAL A 203 19.36 -8.93 4.69
N LEU A 204 18.89 -9.47 3.57
CA LEU A 204 18.06 -10.67 3.53
C LEU A 204 18.91 -11.82 3.01
N ARG A 205 19.00 -12.88 3.80
CA ARG A 205 19.70 -14.12 3.48
C ARG A 205 18.77 -15.28 3.76
N ASP A 206 18.49 -16.12 2.77
CA ASP A 206 17.62 -17.30 2.89
C ASP A 206 16.29 -16.97 3.58
N ASP A 207 15.64 -15.86 3.14
CA ASP A 207 14.40 -15.29 3.70
C ASP A 207 14.47 -14.80 5.17
N ILE A 208 15.67 -14.76 5.75
CA ILE A 208 15.90 -14.21 7.09
C ILE A 208 16.36 -12.76 6.98
N VAL A 209 15.70 -11.88 7.74
CA VAL A 209 16.10 -10.47 7.84
C VAL A 209 17.23 -10.32 8.85
N ILE A 210 18.38 -9.87 8.39
CA ILE A 210 19.55 -9.55 9.20
C ILE A 210 19.59 -8.02 9.34
N ILE A 211 19.58 -7.54 10.59
CA ILE A 211 19.81 -6.12 10.89
C ILE A 211 21.32 -5.89 10.86
N PRO A 212 21.82 -5.06 9.92
CA PRO A 212 23.25 -4.92 9.71
C PRO A 212 23.93 -4.21 10.89
N ARG A 213 25.09 -4.70 11.23
CA ARG A 213 26.03 -4.08 12.19
C ARG A 213 27.38 -3.90 11.52
N GLY A 214 28.29 -3.22 12.17
CA GLY A 214 29.62 -2.99 11.61
C GLY A 214 30.42 -4.27 11.30
N ASP A 215 30.16 -5.36 12.02
CA ASP A 215 30.77 -6.69 11.82
C ASP A 215 30.00 -7.59 10.84
N THR A 216 28.85 -7.16 10.37
CA THR A 216 28.07 -7.92 9.38
C THR A 216 28.83 -8.03 8.06
N VAL A 217 28.91 -9.25 7.54
CA VAL A 217 29.53 -9.58 6.25
C VAL A 217 28.44 -9.97 5.26
N VAL A 218 28.33 -9.22 4.16
CA VAL A 218 27.43 -9.54 3.04
C VAL A 218 28.01 -10.71 2.24
N GLN A 219 27.15 -11.65 1.87
CA GLN A 219 27.49 -12.81 1.04
C GLN A 219 26.92 -12.66 -0.38
N VAL A 220 27.47 -13.43 -1.30
CA VAL A 220 26.93 -13.53 -2.66
C VAL A 220 25.48 -14.01 -2.60
N LYS A 221 24.58 -13.39 -3.39
CA LYS A 221 23.15 -13.61 -3.44
C LYS A 221 22.34 -13.04 -2.26
N ASP A 222 22.98 -12.47 -1.25
CA ASP A 222 22.24 -11.69 -0.25
C ASP A 222 21.47 -10.57 -0.96
N ARG A 223 20.26 -10.28 -0.48
CA ARG A 223 19.50 -9.10 -0.89
C ARG A 223 19.77 -7.98 0.11
N VAL A 224 20.38 -6.91 -0.37
CA VAL A 224 20.74 -5.75 0.46
C VAL A 224 19.74 -4.64 0.24
N VAL A 225 19.16 -4.16 1.33
CA VAL A 225 18.27 -2.99 1.34
C VAL A 225 19.06 -1.77 1.75
N PHE A 226 19.06 -0.75 0.93
CA PHE A 226 19.74 0.50 1.22
C PHE A 226 18.89 1.73 0.92
N PHE A 227 19.17 2.80 1.62
CA PHE A 227 18.59 4.12 1.47
C PHE A 227 19.57 5.02 0.75
N ALA A 228 19.08 5.75 -0.25
CA ALA A 228 19.87 6.70 -1.05
C ALA A 228 19.14 8.00 -1.28
#